data_007708c7d8a1795d6a0c1bbe2ec43b6c
#
_entry.id   007708c7d8a1795d6a0c1bbe2ec43b6c
#
_cell.length_a   1.000
_cell.length_b   1.000
_cell.length_c   1.000
_cell.angle_alpha   90.00
_cell.angle_beta   90.00
_cell.angle_gamma   90.00
#
_symmetry.space_group_name_H-M   'P 1'
#
loop_
_entity.id
_entity.type
_entity.pdbx_description
1 polymer ?
#
loop_
_entity_poly.entity_id
_entity_poly.type
_entity_poly.pdbx_seq_one_letter_code
_entity_poly.pdbx_strand_id
1 'polypeptide(L)'
;LGIEARPQYVFPTNPFLQGENERWKPIQSSFAAHLKYSFKFRPNTCADRIYGGAYQGFGLAVTTFGDRKQLGDPVTFYVFQGARIARFNPHLSLNYEWNFGLSAGWKPYDNDYNSYNGAVGSRVNAYLNAGIYLNWSLSRYFDFIIGGDFTHFSNGNTKFPNAGVNTTGAKIGLVYNFNREESDLTKSLVKPYIPRFPRHISYDLVLFGSWRRKGVYVESGKQIASPGSYPVAGFNFAPMYNLNYKLRFGVSLDGVYDGSANVYTEDRIVEYDYDGGSGTSGRRFLVPGIQHQLALGLSGRAEYVMPFFTIGVGLGTNVLGRGDLRGLYQVFALKIDMTRSSFLHIGYNLQNFQTPNYLMLGLGFRFNNKYPKVRH
;
A
#
# COMPACT_ATOMS: atom_id res chain seq x y z
N LEU A 1 -9.73 -20.26 9.99
CA LEU A 1 -8.28 -20.29 10.13
C LEU A 1 -7.68 -20.77 8.81
N GLY A 2 -6.69 -20.07 8.29
CA GLY A 2 -6.03 -20.44 7.03
C GLY A 2 -4.52 -20.54 7.17
N ILE A 3 -3.93 -21.48 6.44
CA ILE A 3 -2.50 -21.57 6.22
C ILE A 3 -2.23 -21.47 4.73
N GLU A 4 -1.20 -20.71 4.34
CA GLU A 4 -0.85 -20.54 2.93
C GLU A 4 0.66 -20.63 2.73
N ALA A 5 1.06 -21.20 1.60
CA ALA A 5 2.43 -21.20 1.08
C ALA A 5 2.45 -20.40 -0.22
N ARG A 6 3.44 -19.52 -0.36
CA ARG A 6 3.57 -18.62 -1.52
C ARG A 6 5.00 -18.67 -2.05
N PRO A 7 5.31 -19.58 -2.97
CA PRO A 7 6.53 -19.50 -3.78
C PRO A 7 6.39 -18.36 -4.80
N GLN A 8 7.36 -17.45 -4.84
CA GLN A 8 7.26 -16.23 -5.64
C GLN A 8 8.57 -15.94 -6.39
N TYR A 9 8.43 -15.32 -7.54
CA TYR A 9 9.50 -14.69 -8.29
C TYR A 9 9.72 -13.26 -7.80
N VAL A 10 10.98 -12.87 -7.62
CA VAL A 10 11.39 -11.51 -7.23
C VAL A 10 11.77 -10.73 -8.48
N PHE A 11 11.11 -9.59 -8.71
CA PHE A 11 11.43 -8.73 -9.85
C PHE A 11 12.77 -8.02 -9.66
N PRO A 12 13.65 -8.03 -10.67
CA PRO A 12 14.98 -7.41 -10.61
C PRO A 12 14.89 -5.89 -10.82
N THR A 13 14.22 -5.18 -9.90
CA THR A 13 13.89 -3.75 -10.03
C THR A 13 15.05 -2.80 -9.75
N ASN A 14 16.18 -3.30 -9.26
CA ASN A 14 17.38 -2.51 -8.96
C ASN A 14 18.65 -3.37 -9.08
N PRO A 15 19.84 -2.77 -9.21
CA PRO A 15 21.10 -3.49 -9.39
C PRO A 15 21.40 -4.53 -8.31
N PHE A 16 21.07 -4.23 -7.05
CA PHE A 16 21.26 -5.16 -5.94
C PHE A 16 20.50 -6.50 -6.14
N LEU A 17 19.22 -6.43 -6.56
CA LEU A 17 18.43 -7.63 -6.87
C LEU A 17 18.87 -8.30 -8.18
N GLN A 18 19.51 -7.56 -9.08
CA GLN A 18 20.07 -8.08 -10.33
C GLN A 18 21.39 -8.85 -10.15
N GLY A 19 22.00 -8.77 -8.97
CA GLY A 19 23.22 -9.49 -8.64
C GLY A 19 24.39 -8.60 -8.20
N GLU A 20 24.25 -7.28 -8.19
CA GLU A 20 25.25 -6.38 -7.58
C GLU A 20 25.10 -6.40 -6.05
N ASN A 21 25.39 -7.56 -5.46
CA ASN A 21 25.34 -7.84 -4.02
C ASN A 21 26.58 -8.64 -3.60
N GLU A 22 26.77 -8.86 -2.32
CA GLU A 22 27.97 -9.60 -1.80
C GLU A 22 28.14 -11.01 -2.40
N ARG A 23 27.06 -11.62 -2.86
CA ARG A 23 27.06 -12.98 -3.42
C ARG A 23 27.30 -13.02 -4.92
N TRP A 24 27.26 -11.86 -5.59
CA TRP A 24 27.34 -11.73 -7.05
C TRP A 24 26.33 -12.62 -7.79
N LYS A 25 25.13 -12.78 -7.21
CA LYS A 25 24.06 -13.63 -7.75
C LYS A 25 22.72 -12.89 -7.67
N PRO A 26 21.87 -12.96 -8.71
CA PRO A 26 20.54 -12.39 -8.67
C PRO A 26 19.69 -13.00 -7.55
N ILE A 27 18.88 -12.19 -6.90
CA ILE A 27 17.86 -12.61 -5.95
C ILE A 27 16.54 -12.71 -6.71
N GLN A 28 16.19 -13.90 -7.16
CA GLN A 28 15.07 -14.13 -8.10
C GLN A 28 13.90 -14.89 -7.48
N SER A 29 14.05 -15.42 -6.27
CA SER A 29 13.00 -16.22 -5.64
C SER A 29 12.80 -15.83 -4.19
N SER A 30 11.56 -15.95 -3.75
CA SER A 30 11.18 -15.86 -2.35
C SER A 30 10.14 -16.92 -2.01
N PHE A 31 10.04 -17.21 -0.74
CA PHE A 31 9.03 -18.11 -0.20
C PHE A 31 8.41 -17.46 1.03
N ALA A 32 7.08 -17.43 1.09
CA ALA A 32 6.36 -16.92 2.26
C ALA A 32 5.39 -17.98 2.80
N ALA A 33 5.40 -18.15 4.13
CA ALA A 33 4.41 -18.93 4.87
C ALA A 33 3.48 -18.00 5.64
N HIS A 34 2.17 -18.23 5.52
CA HIS A 34 1.14 -17.38 6.12
C HIS A 34 0.25 -18.15 7.07
N LEU A 35 -0.08 -17.54 8.20
CA LEU A 35 -1.15 -17.95 9.12
C LEU A 35 -2.20 -16.84 9.14
N LYS A 36 -3.47 -17.18 8.91
CA LYS A 36 -4.56 -16.22 8.74
C LYS A 36 -5.74 -16.57 9.60
N TYR A 37 -6.32 -15.57 10.27
CA TYR A 37 -7.61 -15.67 10.93
C TYR A 37 -8.60 -14.71 10.28
N SER A 38 -9.74 -15.22 9.83
CA SER A 38 -10.76 -14.43 9.14
C SER A 38 -12.15 -14.66 9.71
N PHE A 39 -12.98 -13.65 9.57
CA PHE A 39 -14.41 -13.73 9.83
C PHE A 39 -15.17 -13.26 8.59
N LYS A 40 -16.30 -13.87 8.37
CA LYS A 40 -17.18 -13.67 7.24
C LYS A 40 -18.58 -13.38 7.74
N PHE A 41 -19.34 -12.57 7.02
CA PHE A 41 -20.76 -12.41 7.30
C PHE A 41 -21.48 -13.74 7.13
N ARG A 42 -22.54 -13.92 7.93
CA ARG A 42 -23.39 -15.11 7.78
C ARG A 42 -23.91 -15.19 6.36
N PRO A 43 -23.84 -16.36 5.72
CA PRO A 43 -24.38 -16.57 4.38
C PRO A 43 -25.85 -16.17 4.30
N ASN A 44 -26.26 -15.73 3.10
CA ASN A 44 -27.65 -15.33 2.81
C ASN A 44 -28.16 -14.11 3.60
N THR A 45 -27.30 -13.38 4.29
CA THR A 45 -27.64 -12.06 4.86
C THR A 45 -27.60 -10.96 3.81
N CYS A 46 -28.18 -9.80 4.12
CA CYS A 46 -28.12 -8.60 3.28
C CYS A 46 -26.66 -8.19 3.00
N ALA A 47 -25.78 -8.21 4.02
CA ALA A 47 -24.37 -7.89 3.90
C ALA A 47 -23.63 -8.87 2.98
N ASP A 48 -23.83 -10.18 3.18
CA ASP A 48 -23.23 -11.22 2.33
C ASP A 48 -23.58 -11.02 0.86
N ARG A 49 -24.83 -10.67 0.59
CA ARG A 49 -25.30 -10.47 -0.77
C ARG A 49 -24.80 -9.19 -1.42
N ILE A 50 -24.79 -8.07 -0.68
CA ILE A 50 -24.27 -6.78 -1.15
C ILE A 50 -22.77 -6.92 -1.47
N TYR A 51 -21.99 -7.50 -0.58
CA TYR A 51 -20.54 -7.51 -0.68
C TYR A 51 -19.95 -8.81 -1.26
N GLY A 52 -20.81 -9.71 -1.79
CA GLY A 52 -20.34 -10.91 -2.49
C GLY A 52 -19.66 -11.93 -1.60
N GLY A 53 -20.15 -12.11 -0.37
CA GLY A 53 -19.53 -13.02 0.61
C GLY A 53 -18.18 -12.51 1.09
N ALA A 54 -18.08 -11.21 1.31
CA ALA A 54 -16.86 -10.60 1.82
C ALA A 54 -16.43 -11.21 3.16
N TYR A 55 -15.14 -11.40 3.31
CA TYR A 55 -14.48 -11.84 4.52
C TYR A 55 -13.29 -10.91 4.80
N GLN A 56 -12.96 -10.74 6.06
CA GLN A 56 -11.86 -9.91 6.52
C GLN A 56 -11.18 -10.56 7.73
N GLY A 57 -9.96 -10.13 7.98
CA GLY A 57 -9.20 -10.66 9.10
C GLY A 57 -7.80 -10.09 9.21
N PHE A 58 -6.98 -10.78 9.96
CA PHE A 58 -5.57 -10.47 10.14
C PHE A 58 -4.72 -11.72 9.93
N GLY A 59 -3.48 -11.50 9.53
CA GLY A 59 -2.53 -12.56 9.24
C GLY A 59 -1.12 -12.23 9.70
N LEU A 60 -0.36 -13.29 9.87
CA LEU A 60 1.08 -13.26 10.08
C LEU A 60 1.74 -14.00 8.92
N ALA A 61 2.88 -13.49 8.46
CA ALA A 61 3.69 -14.17 7.46
C ALA A 61 5.16 -14.09 7.82
N VAL A 62 5.91 -15.11 7.42
CA VAL A 62 7.37 -15.09 7.39
C VAL A 62 7.80 -15.26 5.95
N THR A 63 8.65 -14.35 5.47
CA THR A 63 9.15 -14.37 4.09
C THR A 63 10.66 -14.55 4.08
N THR A 64 11.16 -15.44 3.24
CA THR A 64 12.61 -15.58 2.99
C THR A 64 12.92 -15.31 1.52
N PHE A 65 14.02 -14.61 1.29
CA PHE A 65 14.57 -14.31 -0.04
C PHE A 65 15.84 -15.11 -0.34
N GLY A 66 16.20 -16.05 0.56
CA GLY A 66 17.45 -16.80 0.45
C GLY A 66 18.72 -15.98 0.72
N ASP A 67 18.56 -14.71 1.13
CA ASP A 67 19.65 -13.82 1.52
C ASP A 67 19.39 -13.16 2.88
N ARG A 68 19.59 -13.93 3.92
CA ARG A 68 19.36 -13.50 5.31
C ARG A 68 20.31 -12.39 5.76
N LYS A 69 21.51 -12.33 5.17
CA LYS A 69 22.55 -11.38 5.55
C LYS A 69 22.21 -9.97 5.06
N GLN A 70 21.81 -9.83 3.82
CA GLN A 70 21.61 -8.53 3.17
C GLN A 70 20.14 -8.08 3.10
N LEU A 71 19.16 -9.02 3.00
CA LEU A 71 17.73 -8.69 3.04
C LEU A 71 17.04 -9.04 4.35
N GLY A 72 17.49 -10.11 5.02
CA GLY A 72 16.81 -10.65 6.20
C GLY A 72 15.69 -11.63 5.84
N ASP A 73 15.01 -12.12 6.88
CA ASP A 73 13.80 -12.94 6.78
C ASP A 73 12.67 -12.19 7.52
N PRO A 74 11.98 -11.25 6.85
CA PRO A 74 11.02 -10.39 7.50
C PRO A 74 9.76 -11.13 7.94
N VAL A 75 9.26 -10.71 9.10
CA VAL A 75 7.94 -11.09 9.63
C VAL A 75 6.95 -10.00 9.33
N THR A 76 5.80 -10.36 8.79
CA THR A 76 4.75 -9.41 8.40
C THR A 76 3.50 -9.64 9.23
N PHE A 77 2.97 -8.57 9.82
CA PHE A 77 1.60 -8.53 10.34
C PHE A 77 0.73 -7.70 9.40
N TYR A 78 -0.44 -8.21 9.02
CA TYR A 78 -1.30 -7.55 8.06
C TYR A 78 -2.79 -7.78 8.34
N VAL A 79 -3.60 -6.83 7.91
CA VAL A 79 -5.04 -6.98 7.75
C VAL A 79 -5.32 -7.36 6.30
N PHE A 80 -6.39 -8.08 6.07
CA PHE A 80 -6.81 -8.45 4.74
C PHE A 80 -8.32 -8.45 4.58
N GLN A 81 -8.72 -8.33 3.34
CA GLN A 81 -10.11 -8.51 2.96
C GLN A 81 -10.18 -9.11 1.57
N GLY A 82 -11.15 -9.97 1.39
CA GLY A 82 -11.47 -10.57 0.11
C GLY A 82 -12.97 -10.74 -0.08
N ALA A 83 -13.34 -11.02 -1.31
CA ALA A 83 -14.70 -11.37 -1.64
C ALA A 83 -14.74 -12.23 -2.92
N ARG A 84 -15.87 -12.86 -3.14
CA ARG A 84 -16.12 -13.65 -4.34
C ARG A 84 -16.39 -12.76 -5.54
N ILE A 85 -15.66 -13.01 -6.62
CA ILE A 85 -15.87 -12.42 -7.96
C ILE A 85 -16.98 -13.19 -8.67
N ALA A 86 -16.82 -14.53 -8.74
CA ALA A 86 -17.74 -15.41 -9.44
C ALA A 86 -17.91 -16.76 -8.70
N ARG A 87 -19.07 -17.36 -8.83
CA ARG A 87 -19.35 -18.70 -8.33
C ARG A 87 -19.65 -19.60 -9.52
N PHE A 88 -18.80 -20.59 -9.75
CA PHE A 88 -18.97 -21.55 -10.87
C PHE A 88 -19.96 -22.65 -10.52
N ASN A 89 -19.88 -23.16 -9.28
CA ASN A 89 -20.79 -24.15 -8.73
C ASN A 89 -20.85 -24.00 -7.18
N PRO A 90 -21.63 -24.79 -6.46
CA PRO A 90 -21.72 -24.72 -5.01
C PRO A 90 -20.37 -24.82 -4.28
N HIS A 91 -19.42 -25.54 -4.85
CA HIS A 91 -18.12 -25.83 -4.19
C HIS A 91 -16.98 -25.01 -4.76
N LEU A 92 -17.09 -24.41 -5.97
CA LEU A 92 -16.00 -23.73 -6.65
C LEU A 92 -16.33 -22.27 -6.92
N SER A 93 -15.47 -21.37 -6.47
CA SER A 93 -15.58 -19.92 -6.71
C SER A 93 -14.25 -19.27 -7.03
N LEU A 94 -14.30 -18.20 -7.81
CA LEU A 94 -13.20 -17.27 -8.05
C LEU A 94 -13.32 -16.11 -7.06
N ASN A 95 -12.22 -15.79 -6.37
CA ASN A 95 -12.17 -14.77 -5.35
C ASN A 95 -10.99 -13.83 -5.59
N TYR A 96 -11.09 -12.61 -5.08
CA TYR A 96 -9.95 -11.71 -4.90
C TYR A 96 -9.63 -11.55 -3.42
N GLU A 97 -8.41 -11.16 -3.13
CA GLU A 97 -7.97 -10.77 -1.80
C GLU A 97 -6.89 -9.70 -1.91
N TRP A 98 -6.95 -8.73 -1.04
CA TRP A 98 -5.88 -7.76 -0.83
C TRP A 98 -5.46 -7.77 0.64
N ASN A 99 -4.18 -7.51 0.87
CA ASN A 99 -3.58 -7.44 2.19
C ASN A 99 -2.82 -6.14 2.34
N PHE A 100 -2.88 -5.56 3.52
CA PHE A 100 -2.11 -4.38 3.90
C PHE A 100 -1.54 -4.54 5.30
N GLY A 101 -0.26 -4.25 5.48
CA GLY A 101 0.38 -4.42 6.77
C GLY A 101 1.78 -3.85 6.87
N LEU A 102 2.46 -4.25 7.94
CA LEU A 102 3.84 -3.88 8.23
C LEU A 102 4.70 -5.14 8.30
N SER A 103 5.85 -5.06 7.69
CA SER A 103 6.85 -6.12 7.61
C SER A 103 8.12 -5.66 8.32
N ALA A 104 8.55 -6.38 9.34
CA ALA A 104 9.70 -6.06 10.18
C ALA A 104 10.78 -7.15 10.12
N GLY A 105 12.03 -6.81 10.41
CA GLY A 105 13.14 -7.76 10.36
C GLY A 105 14.00 -7.65 9.10
N TRP A 106 13.76 -6.63 8.28
CA TRP A 106 14.59 -6.30 7.14
C TRP A 106 15.98 -5.84 7.57
N LYS A 107 16.98 -6.13 6.71
CA LYS A 107 18.34 -5.62 6.82
C LYS A 107 18.47 -4.40 5.92
N PRO A 108 18.41 -3.17 6.46
CA PRO A 108 18.43 -1.97 5.63
C PRO A 108 19.82 -1.71 5.05
N TYR A 109 19.85 -0.85 4.03
CA TYR A 109 21.08 -0.22 3.55
C TYR A 109 21.88 0.37 4.71
N ASP A 110 23.17 0.13 4.69
CA ASP A 110 24.15 0.70 5.60
C ASP A 110 25.47 0.91 4.84
N ASN A 111 26.12 2.05 5.02
CA ASN A 111 27.34 2.39 4.29
C ASN A 111 28.49 1.41 4.54
N ASP A 112 28.58 0.89 5.78
CA ASP A 112 29.70 0.07 6.22
C ASP A 112 29.42 -1.42 6.10
N TYR A 113 28.16 -1.84 6.37
CA TYR A 113 27.82 -3.26 6.53
C TYR A 113 26.88 -3.81 5.47
N ASN A 114 26.18 -2.95 4.70
CA ASN A 114 25.20 -3.38 3.68
C ASN A 114 25.04 -2.36 2.54
N SER A 115 26.18 -1.91 2.01
CA SER A 115 26.26 -0.81 1.04
C SER A 115 25.70 -1.15 -0.34
N TYR A 116 25.56 -2.43 -0.68
CA TYR A 116 24.94 -2.86 -1.94
C TYR A 116 23.43 -2.78 -1.93
N ASN A 117 22.77 -2.81 -0.76
CA ASN A 117 21.32 -2.90 -0.65
C ASN A 117 20.60 -1.61 -1.06
N GLY A 118 20.42 -1.41 -2.36
CA GLY A 118 19.61 -0.32 -2.92
C GLY A 118 18.08 -0.52 -2.79
N ALA A 119 17.63 -1.71 -2.37
CA ALA A 119 16.21 -2.03 -2.31
C ALA A 119 15.53 -1.50 -1.04
N VAL A 120 16.18 -1.60 0.11
CA VAL A 120 15.55 -1.43 1.42
C VAL A 120 16.36 -0.50 2.31
N GLY A 121 15.79 0.66 2.67
CA GLY A 121 16.42 1.65 3.56
C GLY A 121 15.91 1.61 5.00
N SER A 122 15.01 0.71 5.37
CA SER A 122 14.43 0.65 6.72
C SER A 122 14.23 -0.76 7.23
N ARG A 123 14.25 -0.94 8.56
CA ARG A 123 14.00 -2.23 9.22
C ARG A 123 12.54 -2.64 9.21
N VAL A 124 11.64 -1.67 8.98
CA VAL A 124 10.19 -1.88 8.88
C VAL A 124 9.73 -1.28 7.57
N ASN A 125 8.97 -2.06 6.80
CA ASN A 125 8.42 -1.65 5.52
C ASN A 125 6.91 -1.92 5.47
N ALA A 126 6.19 -1.15 4.68
CA ALA A 126 4.81 -1.48 4.33
C ALA A 126 4.78 -2.76 3.49
N TYR A 127 3.75 -3.55 3.70
CA TYR A 127 3.41 -4.75 2.95
C TYR A 127 2.08 -4.55 2.24
N LEU A 128 2.11 -4.64 0.95
CA LEU A 128 0.94 -4.56 0.07
C LEU A 128 0.88 -5.85 -0.74
N ASN A 129 -0.27 -6.51 -0.76
CA ASN A 129 -0.46 -7.70 -1.58
C ASN A 129 -1.86 -7.68 -2.18
N ALA A 130 -1.98 -8.14 -3.41
CA ALA A 130 -3.25 -8.35 -4.08
C ALA A 130 -3.17 -9.61 -4.94
N GLY A 131 -4.25 -10.39 -4.97
CA GLY A 131 -4.28 -11.62 -5.73
C GLY A 131 -5.69 -12.08 -6.04
N ILE A 132 -5.75 -13.04 -6.95
CA ILE A 132 -6.96 -13.78 -7.32
C ILE A 132 -6.71 -15.27 -7.12
N TYR A 133 -7.74 -15.99 -6.69
CA TYR A 133 -7.60 -17.40 -6.42
C TYR A 133 -8.94 -18.14 -6.58
N LEU A 134 -8.83 -19.40 -6.90
CA LEU A 134 -9.93 -20.36 -6.84
C LEU A 134 -10.06 -20.88 -5.41
N ASN A 135 -11.27 -20.89 -4.90
CA ASN A 135 -11.63 -21.50 -3.63
C ASN A 135 -12.48 -22.73 -3.91
N TRP A 136 -11.99 -23.89 -3.51
CA TRP A 136 -12.70 -25.15 -3.63
C TRP A 136 -13.09 -25.65 -2.24
N SER A 137 -14.40 -25.67 -1.97
CA SER A 137 -14.97 -26.20 -0.73
C SER A 137 -14.98 -27.72 -0.77
N LEU A 138 -14.00 -28.34 -0.11
CA LEU A 138 -13.84 -29.80 -0.04
C LEU A 138 -14.87 -30.44 0.87
N SER A 139 -15.20 -29.78 1.98
CA SER A 139 -16.19 -30.20 2.96
C SER A 139 -16.75 -28.99 3.71
N ARG A 140 -17.64 -29.19 4.65
CA ARG A 140 -18.09 -28.10 5.54
C ARG A 140 -16.98 -27.49 6.38
N TYR A 141 -15.87 -28.22 6.58
CA TYR A 141 -14.75 -27.77 7.41
C TYR A 141 -13.60 -27.20 6.60
N PHE A 142 -13.34 -27.71 5.42
CA PHE A 142 -12.12 -27.39 4.68
C PHE A 142 -12.40 -26.82 3.30
N ASP A 143 -11.68 -25.72 2.99
CA ASP A 143 -11.54 -25.21 1.65
C ASP A 143 -10.07 -25.32 1.22
N PHE A 144 -9.83 -25.72 -0.02
CA PHE A 144 -8.55 -25.62 -0.69
C PHE A 144 -8.54 -24.35 -1.56
N ILE A 145 -7.44 -23.61 -1.50
CA ILE A 145 -7.26 -22.40 -2.30
C ILE A 145 -6.02 -22.49 -3.15
N ILE A 146 -6.13 -22.06 -4.40
CA ILE A 146 -5.01 -21.97 -5.35
C ILE A 146 -5.20 -20.75 -6.25
N GLY A 147 -4.12 -19.99 -6.46
CA GLY A 147 -4.16 -18.81 -7.30
C GLY A 147 -2.82 -18.15 -7.45
N GLY A 148 -2.84 -16.87 -7.78
CA GLY A 148 -1.66 -16.04 -7.91
C GLY A 148 -1.82 -14.71 -7.21
N ASP A 149 -0.70 -14.12 -6.82
CA ASP A 149 -0.66 -12.82 -6.20
C ASP A 149 0.55 -11.99 -6.61
N PHE A 150 0.46 -10.71 -6.31
CA PHE A 150 1.54 -9.74 -6.42
C PHE A 150 1.75 -9.09 -5.05
N THR A 151 3.01 -8.99 -4.63
CA THR A 151 3.40 -8.38 -3.36
C THR A 151 4.39 -7.25 -3.58
N HIS A 152 4.23 -6.16 -2.84
CA HIS A 152 5.12 -5.02 -2.80
C HIS A 152 5.53 -4.70 -1.37
N PHE A 153 6.84 -4.56 -1.15
CA PHE A 153 7.42 -4.07 0.09
C PHE A 153 8.16 -2.75 -0.15
N SER A 154 7.85 -1.73 0.63
CA SER A 154 8.56 -0.44 0.59
C SER A 154 8.36 0.35 1.88
N ASN A 155 9.22 1.33 2.12
CA ASN A 155 9.07 2.22 3.26
C ASN A 155 8.30 3.52 2.94
N GLY A 156 7.71 3.64 1.73
CA GLY A 156 6.97 4.83 1.33
C GLY A 156 7.80 6.11 1.26
N ASN A 157 9.08 6.02 0.97
CA ASN A 157 10.05 7.12 0.93
C ASN A 157 10.34 7.78 2.29
N THR A 158 9.99 7.15 3.40
CA THR A 158 10.34 7.65 4.72
C THR A 158 11.84 7.53 5.02
N LYS A 159 12.54 6.63 4.29
CA LYS A 159 14.00 6.46 4.31
C LYS A 159 14.54 6.15 2.91
N PHE A 160 15.79 6.53 2.67
CA PHE A 160 16.51 6.24 1.43
C PHE A 160 17.61 5.20 1.70
N PRO A 161 17.88 4.25 0.78
CA PRO A 161 17.18 3.99 -0.49
C PRO A 161 15.80 3.34 -0.31
N ASN A 162 14.95 3.39 -1.33
CA ASN A 162 13.64 2.76 -1.32
C ASN A 162 13.21 2.33 -2.74
N ALA A 163 14.03 1.51 -3.41
CA ALA A 163 13.60 0.90 -4.67
C ALA A 163 12.47 -0.12 -4.46
N GLY A 164 12.33 -0.61 -3.22
CA GLY A 164 11.34 -1.61 -2.83
C GLY A 164 11.65 -3.01 -3.36
N VAL A 165 10.86 -3.98 -2.90
CA VAL A 165 10.91 -5.37 -3.37
C VAL A 165 9.53 -5.75 -3.88
N ASN A 166 9.47 -6.19 -5.14
CA ASN A 166 8.26 -6.65 -5.79
C ASN A 166 8.36 -8.15 -6.06
N THR A 167 7.30 -8.89 -5.74
CA THR A 167 7.23 -10.33 -6.02
C THR A 167 5.89 -10.73 -6.61
N THR A 168 5.88 -11.80 -7.39
CA THR A 168 4.66 -12.43 -7.89
C THR A 168 4.81 -13.94 -7.89
N GLY A 169 3.74 -14.65 -7.68
CA GLY A 169 3.83 -16.11 -7.67
C GLY A 169 2.53 -16.83 -7.37
N ALA A 170 2.68 -18.09 -7.02
CA ALA A 170 1.57 -18.94 -6.65
C ALA A 170 1.16 -18.70 -5.18
N LYS A 171 -0.15 -18.80 -4.94
CA LYS A 171 -0.78 -18.82 -3.64
C LYS A 171 -1.49 -20.17 -3.49
N ILE A 172 -1.09 -20.97 -2.53
CA ILE A 172 -1.66 -22.29 -2.27
C ILE A 172 -1.98 -22.36 -0.78
N GLY A 173 -3.15 -22.84 -0.41
CA GLY A 173 -3.51 -22.88 0.99
C GLY A 173 -4.69 -23.77 1.33
N LEU A 174 -4.85 -23.96 2.63
CA LEU A 174 -5.97 -24.68 3.24
C LEU A 174 -6.64 -23.81 4.29
N VAL A 175 -7.97 -23.73 4.24
CA VAL A 175 -8.78 -22.93 5.17
C VAL A 175 -9.69 -23.85 5.96
N TYR A 176 -9.59 -23.80 7.28
CA TYR A 176 -10.49 -24.46 8.20
C TYR A 176 -11.63 -23.51 8.60
N ASN A 177 -12.87 -23.95 8.43
CA ASN A 177 -14.09 -23.19 8.75
C ASN A 177 -14.71 -23.73 10.04
N PHE A 178 -14.76 -22.90 11.09
CA PHE A 178 -15.25 -23.32 12.41
C PHE A 178 -16.77 -23.54 12.46
N ASN A 179 -17.55 -22.65 11.85
CA ASN A 179 -19.01 -22.57 12.05
C ASN A 179 -19.78 -22.59 10.72
N ARG A 180 -19.28 -23.28 9.69
CA ARG A 180 -20.01 -23.42 8.43
C ARG A 180 -20.97 -24.61 8.50
N GLU A 181 -22.23 -24.36 8.20
CA GLU A 181 -23.24 -25.39 8.08
C GLU A 181 -23.26 -25.97 6.64
N GLU A 182 -23.77 -27.20 6.48
CA GLU A 182 -23.92 -27.77 5.14
C GLU A 182 -24.90 -27.00 4.27
N SER A 183 -25.94 -26.42 4.86
CA SER A 183 -26.86 -25.48 4.20
C SER A 183 -26.17 -24.30 3.55
N ASP A 184 -25.01 -23.87 4.05
CA ASP A 184 -24.22 -22.76 3.49
C ASP A 184 -23.55 -23.11 2.16
N LEU A 185 -23.37 -24.39 1.88
CA LEU A 185 -22.85 -24.91 0.61
C LEU A 185 -23.92 -25.03 -0.47
N THR A 186 -25.20 -24.96 -0.08
CA THR A 186 -26.32 -25.02 -1.00
C THR A 186 -26.79 -23.63 -1.42
N LYS A 187 -27.49 -23.53 -2.55
CA LYS A 187 -28.15 -22.28 -2.92
C LYS A 187 -29.34 -22.04 -2.01
N SER A 188 -29.33 -20.99 -1.22
CA SER A 188 -30.54 -20.56 -0.51
C SER A 188 -31.60 -20.08 -1.52
N LEU A 189 -32.81 -20.58 -1.36
CA LEU A 189 -34.00 -20.13 -2.09
C LEU A 189 -34.49 -18.76 -1.56
N VAL A 190 -34.16 -18.44 -0.31
CA VAL A 190 -34.57 -17.18 0.32
C VAL A 190 -33.59 -16.07 -0.08
N LYS A 191 -34.09 -15.06 -0.75
CA LYS A 191 -33.33 -13.86 -1.10
C LYS A 191 -33.57 -12.80 -0.04
N PRO A 192 -32.54 -12.39 0.76
CA PRO A 192 -32.70 -11.35 1.74
C PRO A 192 -33.12 -10.04 1.05
N TYR A 193 -33.94 -9.26 1.74
CA TYR A 193 -34.29 -7.91 1.29
C TYR A 193 -33.05 -7.01 1.37
N ILE A 194 -32.71 -6.36 0.25
CA ILE A 194 -31.66 -5.36 0.18
C ILE A 194 -32.33 -3.98 0.14
N PRO A 195 -32.14 -3.12 1.14
CA PRO A 195 -32.68 -1.76 1.11
C PRO A 195 -32.22 -1.02 -0.15
N ARG A 196 -33.11 -0.20 -0.70
CA ARG A 196 -32.73 0.68 -1.82
C ARG A 196 -31.65 1.63 -1.36
N PHE A 197 -30.55 1.70 -2.12
CA PHE A 197 -29.46 2.61 -1.80
C PHE A 197 -29.86 4.06 -2.14
N PRO A 198 -29.82 5.00 -1.17
CA PRO A 198 -30.08 6.39 -1.45
C PRO A 198 -28.86 7.03 -2.09
N ARG A 199 -28.91 7.27 -3.40
CA ARG A 199 -27.85 8.03 -4.08
C ARG A 199 -27.75 9.42 -3.51
N HIS A 200 -26.54 9.84 -3.15
CA HIS A 200 -26.32 11.13 -2.49
C HIS A 200 -24.88 11.59 -2.68
N ILE A 201 -24.62 12.88 -2.46
CA ILE A 201 -23.28 13.41 -2.34
C ILE A 201 -22.92 13.43 -0.86
N SER A 202 -21.75 12.87 -0.51
CA SER A 202 -21.08 13.03 0.78
C SER A 202 -19.80 13.83 0.59
N TYR A 203 -19.32 14.43 1.67
CA TYR A 203 -18.09 15.24 1.64
C TYR A 203 -17.07 14.59 2.54
N ASP A 204 -15.94 14.17 1.98
CA ASP A 204 -14.83 13.62 2.74
C ASP A 204 -13.77 14.71 2.93
N LEU A 205 -13.37 14.98 4.17
CA LEU A 205 -12.23 15.82 4.53
C LEU A 205 -11.17 14.91 5.15
N VAL A 206 -9.99 14.86 4.57
CA VAL A 206 -8.83 14.12 5.10
C VAL A 206 -7.77 15.14 5.50
N LEU A 207 -7.23 14.99 6.71
CA LEU A 207 -6.03 15.68 7.17
C LEU A 207 -4.94 14.64 7.33
N PHE A 208 -3.78 14.85 6.71
CA PHE A 208 -2.69 13.89 6.73
C PHE A 208 -1.34 14.53 7.03
N GLY A 209 -0.44 13.70 7.54
CA GLY A 209 0.94 14.04 7.76
C GLY A 209 1.85 12.84 7.55
N SER A 210 3.12 13.10 7.25
CA SER A 210 4.18 12.09 7.16
C SER A 210 5.55 12.77 7.18
N TRP A 211 6.57 11.99 6.94
CA TRP A 211 7.92 12.48 6.71
C TRP A 211 8.51 11.77 5.49
N ARG A 212 9.43 12.45 4.84
CA ARG A 212 10.10 11.96 3.63
C ARG A 212 11.59 12.20 3.69
N ARG A 213 12.39 11.22 3.29
CA ARG A 213 13.81 11.38 3.01
C ARG A 213 14.04 11.29 1.51
N LYS A 214 14.56 12.35 0.92
CA LYS A 214 14.70 12.47 -0.53
C LYS A 214 16.09 12.02 -0.97
N GLY A 215 16.18 11.28 -2.07
CA GLY A 215 17.40 11.13 -2.86
C GLY A 215 17.58 12.36 -3.75
N VAL A 216 18.73 13.01 -3.70
CA VAL A 216 19.06 14.18 -4.51
C VAL A 216 20.15 13.80 -5.51
N TYR A 217 20.01 14.19 -6.76
CA TYR A 217 21.03 13.95 -7.77
C TYR A 217 22.20 14.90 -7.56
N VAL A 218 23.41 14.35 -7.64
CA VAL A 218 24.66 15.09 -7.67
C VAL A 218 25.20 15.17 -9.11
N GLU A 219 26.20 16.02 -9.37
CA GLU A 219 26.76 16.23 -10.72
C GLU A 219 27.21 14.93 -11.41
N SER A 220 27.66 13.94 -10.64
CA SER A 220 28.00 12.60 -11.16
C SER A 220 26.82 11.77 -11.63
N GLY A 221 25.57 12.29 -11.56
CA GLY A 221 24.34 11.55 -11.86
C GLY A 221 23.91 10.54 -10.79
N LYS A 222 24.67 10.39 -9.71
CA LYS A 222 24.34 9.50 -8.59
C LYS A 222 23.32 10.17 -7.67
N GLN A 223 22.37 9.40 -7.15
CA GLN A 223 21.50 9.85 -6.08
C GLN A 223 22.15 9.63 -4.69
N ILE A 224 22.13 10.67 -3.89
CA ILE A 224 22.54 10.60 -2.48
C ILE A 224 21.35 10.95 -1.57
N ALA A 225 21.32 10.34 -0.38
CA ALA A 225 20.29 10.65 0.62
C ALA A 225 20.46 12.07 1.15
N SER A 226 19.37 12.82 1.28
CA SER A 226 19.36 14.05 2.08
C SER A 226 19.80 13.78 3.52
N PRO A 227 20.45 14.71 4.21
CA PRO A 227 20.97 14.49 5.55
C PRO A 227 19.88 14.23 6.59
N GLY A 228 18.68 14.78 6.39
CA GLY A 228 17.53 14.66 7.27
C GLY A 228 16.27 14.21 6.57
N SER A 229 15.24 13.96 7.37
CA SER A 229 13.87 13.76 6.90
C SER A 229 13.12 15.08 6.92
N TYR A 230 12.29 15.31 5.93
CA TYR A 230 11.47 16.50 5.77
C TYR A 230 10.00 16.17 6.10
N PRO A 231 9.28 17.07 6.79
CA PRO A 231 7.87 16.89 7.05
C PRO A 231 7.04 17.06 5.78
N VAL A 232 5.97 16.29 5.71
CA VAL A 232 4.91 16.43 4.72
C VAL A 232 3.59 16.54 5.47
N ALA A 233 2.76 17.51 5.11
CA ALA A 233 1.43 17.68 5.68
C ALA A 233 0.47 18.18 4.61
N GLY A 234 -0.81 17.83 4.73
CA GLY A 234 -1.78 18.28 3.75
C GLY A 234 -3.21 17.91 4.07
N PHE A 235 -4.07 18.23 3.12
CA PHE A 235 -5.49 17.90 3.19
C PHE A 235 -6.02 17.44 1.83
N ASN A 236 -7.11 16.66 1.86
CA ASN A 236 -7.96 16.40 0.70
C ASN A 236 -9.40 16.77 1.09
N PHE A 237 -10.06 17.56 0.28
CA PHE A 237 -11.48 17.84 0.40
C PHE A 237 -12.20 17.31 -0.83
N ALA A 238 -13.04 16.30 -0.66
CA ALA A 238 -13.64 15.58 -1.76
C ALA A 238 -15.16 15.45 -1.64
N PRO A 239 -15.95 16.19 -2.45
CA PRO A 239 -17.34 15.85 -2.71
C PRO A 239 -17.40 14.54 -3.52
N MET A 240 -18.06 13.50 -2.95
CA MET A 240 -18.13 12.15 -3.48
C MET A 240 -19.59 11.78 -3.76
N TYR A 241 -19.90 11.46 -5.02
CA TYR A 241 -21.19 10.91 -5.40
C TYR A 241 -21.24 9.41 -5.10
N ASN A 242 -22.11 9.01 -4.19
CA ASN A 242 -22.33 7.63 -3.78
C ASN A 242 -23.36 7.00 -4.71
N LEU A 243 -22.88 6.19 -5.67
CA LEU A 243 -23.70 5.57 -6.71
C LEU A 243 -24.50 4.38 -6.18
N ASN A 244 -23.85 3.53 -5.41
CA ASN A 244 -24.42 2.32 -4.81
C ASN A 244 -23.61 1.92 -3.55
N TYR A 245 -23.90 0.77 -2.98
CA TYR A 245 -23.23 0.25 -1.80
C TYR A 245 -21.71 0.10 -1.95
N LYS A 246 -21.20 -0.06 -3.18
CA LYS A 246 -19.80 -0.41 -3.45
C LYS A 246 -19.01 0.70 -4.15
N LEU A 247 -19.66 1.59 -4.87
CA LEU A 247 -18.98 2.53 -5.77
C LEU A 247 -19.29 3.98 -5.42
N ARG A 248 -18.23 4.77 -5.33
CA ARG A 248 -18.25 6.21 -5.14
C ARG A 248 -17.31 6.87 -6.14
N PHE A 249 -17.70 8.01 -6.68
CA PHE A 249 -16.89 8.82 -7.58
C PHE A 249 -16.96 10.29 -7.15
N GLY A 250 -15.91 11.02 -7.39
CA GLY A 250 -15.93 12.44 -7.04
C GLY A 250 -14.72 13.19 -7.56
N VAL A 251 -14.61 14.41 -7.12
CA VAL A 251 -13.46 15.27 -7.34
C VAL A 251 -12.87 15.66 -5.99
N SER A 252 -11.60 16.03 -5.95
CA SER A 252 -10.92 16.42 -4.72
C SER A 252 -10.07 17.65 -4.95
N LEU A 253 -10.12 18.57 -4.02
CA LEU A 253 -9.15 19.63 -3.85
C LEU A 253 -8.07 19.11 -2.90
N ASP A 254 -6.83 19.07 -3.36
CA ASP A 254 -5.70 18.45 -2.67
C ASP A 254 -4.63 19.50 -2.36
N GLY A 255 -4.44 19.83 -1.08
CA GLY A 255 -3.40 20.75 -0.64
C GLY A 255 -2.26 19.98 0.03
N VAL A 256 -1.01 20.32 -0.29
CA VAL A 256 0.17 19.72 0.32
C VAL A 256 1.27 20.73 0.57
N TYR A 257 1.91 20.57 1.72
CA TYR A 257 3.23 21.06 2.06
C TYR A 257 4.20 19.88 2.06
N ASP A 258 5.22 19.90 1.21
CA ASP A 258 6.31 18.92 1.18
C ASP A 258 7.64 19.64 1.41
N GLY A 259 8.18 19.54 2.62
CA GLY A 259 9.45 20.17 3.01
C GLY A 259 10.65 19.67 2.19
N SER A 260 10.55 18.54 1.50
CA SER A 260 11.59 18.00 0.64
C SER A 260 11.52 18.48 -0.81
N ALA A 261 10.42 19.16 -1.19
CA ALA A 261 10.24 19.60 -2.56
C ALA A 261 11.28 20.63 -2.97
N ASN A 262 11.83 20.44 -4.16
CA ASN A 262 12.86 21.33 -4.75
C ASN A 262 14.14 21.49 -3.92
N VAL A 263 14.44 20.57 -2.98
CA VAL A 263 15.73 20.51 -2.29
C VAL A 263 16.80 20.09 -3.31
N TYR A 264 17.92 20.80 -3.33
CA TYR A 264 19.05 20.58 -4.23
C TYR A 264 20.39 20.65 -3.50
N THR A 265 21.47 20.24 -4.16
CA THR A 265 22.84 20.32 -3.64
C THR A 265 23.66 21.32 -4.43
N GLU A 266 24.52 22.06 -3.76
CA GLU A 266 25.65 22.76 -4.37
C GLU A 266 26.92 22.02 -4.02
N ASP A 267 27.66 21.56 -5.03
CA ASP A 267 29.02 21.04 -4.84
C ASP A 267 29.95 22.23 -4.60
N ARG A 268 30.45 22.39 -3.40
CA ARG A 268 31.53 23.35 -3.11
C ARG A 268 32.84 22.71 -3.53
N ILE A 269 33.54 23.34 -4.45
CA ILE A 269 34.99 23.17 -4.63
C ILE A 269 35.63 23.78 -3.38
N VAL A 270 36.12 22.96 -2.45
CA VAL A 270 36.94 23.44 -1.38
C VAL A 270 38.32 23.69 -1.98
N GLU A 271 38.75 24.94 -2.05
CA GLU A 271 40.12 25.30 -2.35
C GLU A 271 41.06 24.52 -1.42
N TYR A 272 42.03 23.82 -1.99
CA TYR A 272 43.06 23.13 -1.24
C TYR A 272 43.89 24.20 -0.50
N ASP A 273 43.77 24.26 0.81
CA ASP A 273 44.71 24.98 1.62
C ASP A 273 46.04 24.18 1.65
N TYR A 274 47.14 24.83 1.30
CA TYR A 274 48.46 24.23 1.02
C TYR A 274 49.14 23.65 2.31
N ASP A 275 48.47 23.69 3.46
CA ASP A 275 48.95 23.26 4.77
C ASP A 275 48.43 21.89 5.22
N GLY A 276 48.41 20.89 4.37
CA GLY A 276 48.35 19.46 4.78
C GLY A 276 47.12 19.00 5.58
N GLY A 277 46.07 19.80 5.67
CA GLY A 277 44.82 19.44 6.28
C GLY A 277 43.91 18.70 5.31
N SER A 278 43.36 17.52 5.67
CA SER A 278 42.40 16.76 4.90
C SER A 278 41.17 17.62 4.60
N GLY A 279 41.05 18.10 3.36
CA GLY A 279 39.91 18.84 2.91
C GLY A 279 38.63 17.94 2.92
N THR A 280 37.77 18.14 3.89
CA THR A 280 36.43 17.57 3.86
C THR A 280 35.61 18.28 2.81
N SER A 281 35.33 17.63 1.69
CA SER A 281 34.37 18.12 0.69
C SER A 281 32.98 18.15 1.31
N GLY A 282 32.61 19.26 1.92
CA GLY A 282 31.29 19.48 2.51
C GLY A 282 30.24 19.78 1.43
N ARG A 283 29.41 18.81 1.08
CA ARG A 283 28.23 19.07 0.25
C ARG A 283 27.20 19.82 1.07
N ARG A 284 26.73 20.95 0.55
CA ARG A 284 25.66 21.73 1.19
C ARG A 284 24.32 21.42 0.53
N PHE A 285 23.35 20.96 1.34
CA PHE A 285 21.96 20.82 0.91
C PHE A 285 21.25 22.15 1.12
N LEU A 286 20.57 22.63 0.09
CA LEU A 286 19.82 23.87 0.12
C LEU A 286 18.33 23.59 0.07
N VAL A 287 17.59 24.19 0.99
CA VAL A 287 16.14 24.12 1.09
C VAL A 287 15.56 25.42 0.57
N PRO A 288 14.73 25.39 -0.48
CA PRO A 288 14.14 26.60 -1.04
C PRO A 288 13.08 27.19 -0.10
N GLY A 289 12.66 28.42 -0.38
CA GLY A 289 11.58 29.08 0.36
C GLY A 289 10.25 28.32 0.27
N ILE A 290 9.40 28.48 1.28
CA ILE A 290 8.12 27.75 1.46
C ILE A 290 7.21 27.73 0.23
N GLN A 291 7.24 28.80 -0.59
CA GLN A 291 6.46 28.88 -1.82
C GLN A 291 6.82 27.83 -2.87
N HIS A 292 8.00 27.19 -2.76
CA HIS A 292 8.46 26.09 -3.59
C HIS A 292 8.10 24.71 -3.00
N GLN A 293 7.55 24.69 -1.79
CA GLN A 293 7.20 23.51 -1.01
C GLN A 293 5.68 23.32 -0.89
N LEU A 294 4.90 24.28 -1.40
CA LEU A 294 3.44 24.22 -1.38
C LEU A 294 2.89 23.88 -2.76
N ALA A 295 1.86 23.04 -2.77
CA ALA A 295 1.06 22.77 -3.97
C ALA A 295 -0.44 22.69 -3.62
N LEU A 296 -1.25 23.05 -4.62
CA LEU A 296 -2.69 22.86 -4.63
C LEU A 296 -3.06 22.18 -5.94
N GLY A 297 -3.76 21.07 -5.85
CA GLY A 297 -4.14 20.24 -6.98
C GLY A 297 -5.63 19.92 -7.02
N LEU A 298 -6.07 19.50 -8.18
CA LEU A 298 -7.40 18.96 -8.42
C LEU A 298 -7.29 17.54 -8.94
N SER A 299 -8.09 16.62 -8.39
CA SER A 299 -8.09 15.23 -8.83
C SER A 299 -9.49 14.66 -8.96
N GLY A 300 -9.66 13.77 -9.94
CA GLY A 300 -10.78 12.83 -10.00
C GLY A 300 -10.53 11.68 -9.05
N ARG A 301 -11.56 11.19 -8.38
CA ARG A 301 -11.51 10.10 -7.39
C ARG A 301 -12.49 9.01 -7.74
N ALA A 302 -12.07 7.75 -7.57
CA ALA A 302 -12.94 6.59 -7.62
C ALA A 302 -12.66 5.70 -6.42
N GLU A 303 -13.71 5.22 -5.78
CA GLU A 303 -13.59 4.41 -4.56
C GLU A 303 -14.47 3.16 -4.63
N TYR A 304 -13.89 2.06 -4.18
CA TYR A 304 -14.59 0.81 -3.96
C TYR A 304 -14.78 0.57 -2.47
N VAL A 305 -16.05 0.63 -2.06
CA VAL A 305 -16.47 0.51 -0.66
C VAL A 305 -16.72 -0.94 -0.32
N MET A 306 -16.14 -1.38 0.77
CA MET A 306 -16.25 -2.73 1.32
C MET A 306 -16.63 -2.62 2.81
N PRO A 307 -17.00 -3.71 3.46
CA PRO A 307 -17.19 -3.69 4.91
C PRO A 307 -15.88 -3.27 5.61
N PHE A 308 -15.94 -2.25 6.45
CA PHE A 308 -14.83 -1.67 7.21
C PHE A 308 -13.72 -0.99 6.41
N PHE A 309 -13.61 -1.24 5.11
CA PHE A 309 -12.53 -0.75 4.26
C PHE A 309 -13.06 -0.08 3.01
N THR A 310 -12.35 0.93 2.54
CA THR A 310 -12.59 1.53 1.23
C THR A 310 -11.25 1.70 0.52
N ILE A 311 -11.12 1.16 -0.68
CA ILE A 311 -9.96 1.39 -1.53
C ILE A 311 -10.30 2.51 -2.50
N GLY A 312 -9.43 3.52 -2.56
CA GLY A 312 -9.57 4.67 -3.44
C GLY A 312 -8.40 4.81 -4.38
N VAL A 313 -8.70 5.27 -5.58
CA VAL A 313 -7.72 5.72 -6.55
C VAL A 313 -8.06 7.15 -6.99
N GLY A 314 -7.02 7.93 -7.26
CA GLY A 314 -7.18 9.30 -7.76
C GLY A 314 -6.16 9.61 -8.83
N LEU A 315 -6.57 10.44 -9.78
CA LEU A 315 -5.71 11.02 -10.80
C LEU A 315 -5.94 12.52 -10.83
N GLY A 316 -4.88 13.30 -10.69
CA GLY A 316 -4.95 14.74 -10.61
C GLY A 316 -3.74 15.46 -11.17
N THR A 317 -3.84 16.77 -11.15
CA THR A 317 -2.75 17.67 -11.50
C THR A 317 -2.66 18.80 -10.50
N ASN A 318 -1.45 19.25 -10.19
CA ASN A 318 -1.24 20.44 -9.39
C ASN A 318 -1.50 21.69 -10.23
N VAL A 319 -2.47 22.49 -9.80
CA VAL A 319 -2.82 23.79 -10.39
C VAL A 319 -1.84 24.87 -9.91
N LEU A 320 -1.48 24.78 -8.63
CA LEU A 320 -0.43 25.58 -8.01
C LEU A 320 0.67 24.64 -7.52
N GLY A 321 1.90 24.91 -7.88
CA GLY A 321 3.09 24.13 -7.52
C GLY A 321 4.27 24.48 -8.40
N ARG A 322 5.50 24.26 -7.90
CA ARG A 322 6.74 24.60 -8.61
C ARG A 322 7.70 23.40 -8.62
N GLY A 323 8.49 23.29 -9.68
CA GLY A 323 9.53 22.26 -9.82
C GLY A 323 9.00 20.84 -9.60
N ASP A 324 9.48 20.16 -8.56
CA ASP A 324 9.08 18.79 -8.19
C ASP A 324 7.57 18.62 -7.94
N LEU A 325 6.88 19.70 -7.59
CA LEU A 325 5.44 19.67 -7.33
C LEU A 325 4.60 19.96 -8.58
N ARG A 326 5.20 20.04 -9.77
CA ARG A 326 4.47 20.18 -11.04
C ARG A 326 4.14 18.82 -11.63
N GLY A 327 3.02 18.74 -12.37
CA GLY A 327 2.68 17.58 -13.19
C GLY A 327 1.50 16.76 -12.66
N LEU A 328 1.32 15.61 -13.27
CA LEU A 328 0.27 14.67 -12.92
C LEU A 328 0.65 13.90 -11.65
N TYR A 329 -0.33 13.65 -10.79
CA TYR A 329 -0.14 12.79 -9.64
C TYR A 329 -1.26 11.76 -9.54
N GLN A 330 -0.92 10.61 -8.97
CA GLN A 330 -1.84 9.54 -8.64
C GLN A 330 -1.90 9.40 -7.12
N VAL A 331 -3.09 9.13 -6.61
CA VAL A 331 -3.31 8.83 -5.20
C VAL A 331 -3.91 7.44 -5.09
N PHE A 332 -3.29 6.62 -4.26
CA PHE A 332 -3.83 5.36 -3.79
C PHE A 332 -4.18 5.51 -2.33
N ALA A 333 -5.35 5.07 -1.92
CA ALA A 333 -5.79 5.23 -0.55
C ALA A 333 -6.51 3.99 -0.04
N LEU A 334 -6.18 3.60 1.18
CA LEU A 334 -6.95 2.70 2.01
C LEU A 334 -7.59 3.52 3.13
N LYS A 335 -8.91 3.49 3.21
CA LYS A 335 -9.68 4.09 4.30
C LYS A 335 -10.20 2.97 5.18
N ILE A 336 -10.00 3.07 6.49
CA ILE A 336 -10.47 2.10 7.49
C ILE A 336 -11.53 2.79 8.32
N ASP A 337 -12.78 2.41 8.17
CA ASP A 337 -13.91 3.04 8.85
C ASP A 337 -13.82 2.80 10.37
N MET A 338 -13.71 3.88 11.15
CA MET A 338 -13.72 3.86 12.61
C MET A 338 -15.13 4.08 13.15
N THR A 339 -15.84 5.02 12.52
CA THR A 339 -17.24 5.32 12.80
C THR A 339 -17.98 5.57 11.48
N ARG A 340 -19.25 5.91 11.53
CA ARG A 340 -20.01 6.30 10.32
C ARG A 340 -19.51 7.59 9.67
N SER A 341 -18.83 8.43 10.44
CA SER A 341 -18.39 9.77 10.03
C SER A 341 -16.90 9.98 10.12
N SER A 342 -16.12 8.98 10.53
CA SER A 342 -14.67 9.08 10.63
C SER A 342 -13.97 7.80 10.19
N PHE A 343 -12.77 7.94 9.60
CA PHE A 343 -11.95 6.84 9.13
C PHE A 343 -10.46 7.16 9.25
N LEU A 344 -9.65 6.12 9.43
CA LEU A 344 -8.22 6.22 9.21
C LEU A 344 -7.94 6.30 7.72
N HIS A 345 -7.00 7.15 7.32
CA HIS A 345 -6.54 7.30 5.95
C HIS A 345 -5.09 6.89 5.84
N ILE A 346 -4.82 5.91 4.99
CA ILE A 346 -3.48 5.47 4.61
C ILE A 346 -3.40 5.64 3.11
N GLY A 347 -2.74 6.69 2.68
CA GLY A 347 -2.61 7.03 1.27
C GLY A 347 -1.17 7.09 0.81
N TYR A 348 -0.99 7.01 -0.48
CA TYR A 348 0.29 7.20 -1.14
C TYR A 348 0.12 8.06 -2.38
N ASN A 349 0.97 9.07 -2.49
CA ASN A 349 1.06 9.93 -3.68
C ASN A 349 2.19 9.42 -4.58
N LEU A 350 1.87 9.22 -5.85
CA LEU A 350 2.81 8.87 -6.90
C LEU A 350 2.78 9.99 -7.95
N GLN A 351 3.91 10.35 -8.52
CA GLN A 351 4.00 11.39 -9.53
C GLN A 351 4.36 10.81 -10.89
N ASN A 352 3.67 11.26 -11.94
CA ASN A 352 3.92 10.87 -13.33
C ASN A 352 3.97 9.34 -13.54
N PHE A 353 3.17 8.56 -12.77
CA PHE A 353 3.09 7.10 -12.79
C PHE A 353 4.37 6.33 -12.43
N GLN A 354 5.46 7.01 -12.13
CA GLN A 354 6.77 6.40 -11.94
C GLN A 354 7.49 6.85 -10.68
N THR A 355 7.35 8.12 -10.31
CA THR A 355 8.14 8.69 -9.23
C THR A 355 7.43 8.54 -7.89
N PRO A 356 7.93 7.70 -7.00
CA PRO A 356 7.43 7.61 -5.63
C PRO A 356 7.53 8.98 -4.95
N ASN A 357 6.43 9.45 -4.35
CA ASN A 357 6.40 10.77 -3.75
C ASN A 357 6.32 10.68 -2.22
N TYR A 358 5.16 10.71 -1.61
CA TYR A 358 5.03 10.72 -0.16
C TYR A 358 3.86 9.87 0.34
N LEU A 359 4.02 9.41 1.57
CA LEU A 359 3.00 8.72 2.35
C LEU A 359 2.01 9.74 2.92
N MET A 360 0.74 9.36 3.03
CA MET A 360 -0.34 10.19 3.55
C MET A 360 -1.01 9.43 4.71
N LEU A 361 -0.56 9.66 5.93
CA LEU A 361 -1.12 9.04 7.13
C LEU A 361 -2.01 10.05 7.84
N GLY A 362 -3.28 9.73 8.06
CA GLY A 362 -4.18 10.72 8.60
C GLY A 362 -5.53 10.23 9.04
N LEU A 363 -6.36 11.20 9.37
CA LEU A 363 -7.75 11.01 9.75
C LEU A 363 -8.65 11.65 8.71
N GLY A 364 -9.72 10.96 8.38
CA GLY A 364 -10.75 11.48 7.50
C GLY A 364 -12.08 11.62 8.21
N PHE A 365 -12.83 12.64 7.81
CA PHE A 365 -14.17 12.92 8.29
C PHE A 365 -15.12 12.92 7.10
N ARG A 366 -16.27 12.25 7.26
CA ARG A 366 -17.30 12.13 6.24
C ARG A 366 -18.58 12.79 6.69
N PHE A 367 -19.01 13.78 5.96
CA PHE A 367 -20.25 14.53 6.18
C PHE A 367 -21.32 14.05 5.19
N ASN A 368 -22.58 14.16 5.59
CA ASN A 368 -23.76 13.76 4.80
C ASN A 368 -23.73 12.28 4.35
N ASN A 369 -23.26 11.40 5.24
CA ASN A 369 -23.23 9.97 4.97
C ASN A 369 -24.64 9.36 5.17
N LYS A 370 -25.28 8.93 4.07
CA LYS A 370 -26.62 8.32 4.06
C LYS A 370 -26.61 6.82 3.78
N TYR A 371 -25.48 6.14 3.99
CA TYR A 371 -25.43 4.70 3.84
C TYR A 371 -26.45 4.01 4.77
N PRO A 372 -27.30 3.12 4.23
CA PRO A 372 -28.21 2.36 5.06
C PRO A 372 -27.45 1.51 6.09
N LYS A 373 -28.02 1.36 7.28
CA LYS A 373 -27.51 0.38 8.26
C LYS A 373 -27.83 -1.00 7.72
N VAL A 374 -26.82 -1.69 7.24
CA VAL A 374 -26.95 -3.10 6.87
C VAL A 374 -26.81 -3.90 8.17
N ARG A 375 -27.86 -4.61 8.57
CA ARG A 375 -27.79 -5.52 9.73
C ARG A 375 -26.91 -6.71 9.37
N HIS A 376 -25.94 -6.97 10.22
CA HIS A 376 -24.98 -8.08 10.10
C HIS A 376 -25.60 -9.37 10.61
#